data_cd968747093c4af712fdd480e2b2a17f
#
_entry.id   cd968747093c4af712fdd480e2b2a17f
#
_cell.length_a   1.000
_cell.length_b   1.000
_cell.length_c   1.000
_cell.angle_alpha   90.00
_cell.angle_beta   90.00
_cell.angle_gamma   90.00
#
_symmetry.space_group_name_H-M   'P 1'
#
loop_
_entity.id
_entity.type
_entity.pdbx_description
1 polymer ?
#
loop_
_entity_poly.entity_id
_entity_poly.type
_entity_poly.pdbx_seq_one_letter_code
_entity_poly.pdbx_strand_id
1 'polypeptide(L)'
;MIPLSFPTVSADEGRDASILVTVNPSEQTVNPGESGEYTVRVYNQGSTPVTIQLNTAEEGTQECGAYTSSIIQISGAIDSGSYEETTMTVTLTVNAESSCDTTVTATATESPEPPEVPGQPATETSTVTTTAGDGSGNALFGVDLSMVVSSKTWGGEETTEWTLIVENTGQNQADVNLVVDEITEGACASQNSLSPDLSTSSVSLAANETEDVTISLNIDNEEEADKYCWEVTGTVTSDPTGNTSDAQEFDITVPVLKECGLTLSKSTMSIEPDEDDTLKATFANEGNSDWTIRAAAAGPKAGWVAFVGGTSGLLPYGGGSGSKVFDLKVTPDDSVTAGEEQTITIQGKDGTTVKCTSELTIIVGQSFGATISLITPQLNNIEPGTSGTTSITVENTGNGLDNFRVTPSSLPAGWSVELDQNVIALDSKHTPERKETVGVTVSLPTDALATEVVNIVLSVAPSSGGQPYDEVTLSVSVAAVHEFEAISTAMTQTGKQNNEVKFPFEIDNTGNVEDSFRLSVISQTASPGWSFYFEDEAGNRFTEVAVDAR
;
A
#
# COMPACT_ATOMS: atom_id res chain seq x y z
N MET A 1 -25.57 3.82 -24.39
CA MET A 1 -24.57 4.11 -23.36
C MET A 1 -24.65 5.60 -23.06
N ILE A 2 -25.28 5.96 -21.96
CA ILE A 2 -25.40 7.34 -21.48
C ILE A 2 -24.32 7.47 -20.42
N PRO A 3 -23.42 8.46 -20.48
CA PRO A 3 -22.45 8.65 -19.43
C PRO A 3 -23.14 9.25 -18.19
N LEU A 4 -23.13 8.53 -17.09
CA LEU A 4 -23.45 9.07 -15.78
C LEU A 4 -22.31 10.02 -15.36
N SER A 5 -22.60 11.31 -15.39
CA SER A 5 -21.78 12.31 -14.71
C SER A 5 -22.08 12.23 -13.21
N PHE A 6 -21.13 11.76 -12.44
CA PHE A 6 -21.16 11.96 -10.99
C PHE A 6 -20.88 13.44 -10.69
N PRO A 7 -21.68 14.08 -9.83
CA PRO A 7 -21.30 15.40 -9.34
C PRO A 7 -20.01 15.24 -8.53
N THR A 8 -18.99 15.95 -8.92
CA THR A 8 -17.83 16.19 -8.07
C THR A 8 -18.32 16.95 -6.86
N VAL A 9 -18.42 16.28 -5.71
CA VAL A 9 -18.48 16.96 -4.43
C VAL A 9 -17.11 17.61 -4.26
N SER A 10 -17.07 18.91 -4.52
CA SER A 10 -16.00 19.76 -4.04
C SER A 10 -16.11 19.72 -2.52
N ALA A 11 -15.14 19.15 -1.86
CA ALA A 11 -14.95 19.36 -0.44
C ALA A 11 -14.55 20.83 -0.29
N ASP A 12 -15.52 21.67 0.02
CA ASP A 12 -15.30 22.99 0.57
C ASP A 12 -15.04 22.77 2.07
N GLU A 13 -13.79 22.56 2.41
CA GLU A 13 -13.38 22.40 3.79
C GLU A 13 -13.46 23.77 4.48
N GLY A 14 -14.53 23.97 5.26
CA GLY A 14 -14.45 24.78 6.45
C GLY A 14 -14.60 26.28 6.33
N ARG A 15 -15.61 26.76 5.58
CA ARG A 15 -16.04 28.16 5.58
C ARG A 15 -17.55 28.30 5.75
N ASP A 16 -18.11 27.64 6.75
CA ASP A 16 -19.49 27.90 7.11
C ASP A 16 -19.52 28.98 8.21
N ALA A 17 -20.35 29.98 8.03
CA ALA A 17 -20.68 30.92 9.09
C ALA A 17 -21.23 30.12 10.28
N SER A 18 -20.70 30.33 11.45
CA SER A 18 -21.17 29.69 12.70
C SER A 18 -21.25 30.76 13.76
N ILE A 19 -22.42 30.92 14.33
CA ILE A 19 -22.65 31.94 15.36
C ILE A 19 -23.37 31.33 16.56
N LEU A 20 -23.20 31.96 17.71
CA LEU A 20 -24.00 31.71 18.90
C LEU A 20 -24.65 33.02 19.31
N VAL A 21 -25.95 32.99 19.64
CA VAL A 21 -26.70 34.12 20.16
C VAL A 21 -27.11 33.83 21.59
N THR A 22 -26.80 34.74 22.48
CA THR A 22 -27.27 34.71 23.86
C THR A 22 -27.96 36.01 24.19
N VAL A 23 -29.00 35.96 24.98
CA VAL A 23 -29.72 37.15 25.44
C VAL A 23 -29.80 37.12 26.97
N ASN A 24 -29.45 38.22 27.58
CA ASN A 24 -29.41 38.34 29.04
C ASN A 24 -30.13 39.65 29.50
N PRO A 25 -30.99 39.59 30.53
CA PRO A 25 -31.48 38.41 31.22
C PRO A 25 -32.38 37.54 30.31
N SER A 26 -32.56 36.25 30.63
CA SER A 26 -33.48 35.33 29.91
C SER A 26 -34.94 35.64 30.21
N GLU A 27 -35.22 36.20 31.41
CA GLU A 27 -36.54 36.62 31.84
C GLU A 27 -36.51 38.02 32.46
N GLN A 28 -37.54 38.81 32.27
CA GLN A 28 -37.70 40.10 32.93
C GLN A 28 -39.18 40.47 33.15
N THR A 29 -39.47 41.04 34.31
CA THR A 29 -40.80 41.59 34.59
C THR A 29 -40.83 43.07 34.24
N VAL A 30 -41.82 43.48 33.46
CA VAL A 30 -41.99 44.84 32.96
C VAL A 30 -43.40 45.35 33.31
N ASN A 31 -43.47 46.53 33.92
CA ASN A 31 -44.78 47.14 34.23
C ASN A 31 -45.42 47.80 33.00
N PRO A 32 -46.75 47.92 32.97
CA PRO A 32 -47.43 48.60 31.88
C PRO A 32 -46.89 50.04 31.64
N GLY A 33 -46.48 50.30 30.39
CA GLY A 33 -45.87 51.54 29.95
C GLY A 33 -44.35 51.63 30.14
N GLU A 34 -43.74 50.61 30.73
CA GLU A 34 -42.28 50.51 30.88
C GLU A 34 -41.68 49.57 29.85
N SER A 35 -40.34 49.56 29.78
CA SER A 35 -39.58 48.72 28.85
C SER A 35 -38.51 47.97 29.63
N GLY A 36 -38.38 46.69 29.30
CA GLY A 36 -37.24 45.87 29.73
C GLY A 36 -36.13 45.93 28.69
N GLU A 37 -34.90 46.07 29.16
CA GLU A 37 -33.71 46.04 28.31
C GLU A 37 -33.01 44.71 28.45
N TYR A 38 -32.65 44.11 27.32
CA TYR A 38 -31.97 42.84 27.21
C TYR A 38 -30.67 43.03 26.44
N THR A 39 -29.58 42.52 26.95
CA THR A 39 -28.29 42.51 26.25
C THR A 39 -28.24 41.29 25.33
N VAL A 40 -28.18 41.52 24.04
CA VAL A 40 -28.00 40.47 23.02
C VAL A 40 -26.53 40.39 22.65
N ARG A 41 -25.94 39.24 22.84
CA ARG A 41 -24.54 38.97 22.50
C ARG A 41 -24.51 37.97 21.34
N VAL A 42 -23.81 38.33 20.26
CA VAL A 42 -23.60 37.44 19.11
C VAL A 42 -22.12 37.14 19.02
N TYR A 43 -21.79 35.87 19.18
CA TYR A 43 -20.44 35.35 19.13
C TYR A 43 -20.18 34.66 17.78
N ASN A 44 -19.10 35.02 17.10
CA ASN A 44 -18.68 34.37 15.87
C ASN A 44 -17.79 33.17 16.20
N GLN A 45 -18.36 31.96 16.10
CA GLN A 45 -17.66 30.69 16.28
C GLN A 45 -17.02 30.17 15.00
N GLY A 46 -17.33 30.81 13.85
CA GLY A 46 -16.77 30.45 12.53
C GLY A 46 -15.32 30.89 12.39
N SER A 47 -14.71 30.47 11.31
CA SER A 47 -13.31 30.78 11.00
C SER A 47 -13.10 32.08 10.20
N THR A 48 -14.21 32.72 9.76
CA THR A 48 -14.20 33.93 8.91
C THR A 48 -14.96 35.04 9.59
N PRO A 49 -14.65 36.33 9.32
CA PRO A 49 -15.49 37.45 9.77
C PRO A 49 -16.88 37.35 9.22
N VAL A 50 -17.93 37.68 10.04
CA VAL A 50 -19.32 37.62 9.65
C VAL A 50 -20.05 38.96 9.86
N THR A 51 -20.93 39.31 8.99
CA THR A 51 -21.89 40.41 9.20
C THR A 51 -23.22 39.85 9.69
N ILE A 52 -23.81 40.47 10.70
CA ILE A 52 -25.00 39.98 11.39
C ILE A 52 -26.21 40.84 11.06
N GLN A 53 -27.33 40.17 10.79
CA GLN A 53 -28.65 40.78 10.74
C GLN A 53 -29.51 40.21 11.87
N LEU A 54 -30.03 41.06 12.72
CA LEU A 54 -30.84 40.69 13.87
C LEU A 54 -32.32 41.00 13.58
N ASN A 55 -33.19 40.05 13.94
CA ASN A 55 -34.64 40.24 13.93
C ASN A 55 -35.22 39.77 15.25
N THR A 56 -36.34 40.35 15.65
CA THR A 56 -37.13 39.93 16.82
C THR A 56 -38.51 39.50 16.37
N ALA A 57 -39.07 38.51 17.04
CA ALA A 57 -40.45 38.09 16.86
C ALA A 57 -41.04 37.74 18.22
N GLU A 58 -42.21 38.22 18.52
CA GLU A 58 -42.98 37.81 19.67
C GLU A 58 -43.71 36.49 19.31
N GLU A 59 -43.40 35.44 20.07
CA GLU A 59 -44.00 34.13 19.89
C GLU A 59 -44.93 33.84 21.07
N GLY A 60 -46.19 33.50 20.79
CA GLY A 60 -47.12 33.14 21.83
C GLY A 60 -48.59 33.32 21.48
N THR A 61 -49.43 33.19 22.46
CA THR A 61 -50.88 33.31 22.36
C THR A 61 -51.30 34.75 22.08
N GLN A 62 -52.60 34.98 21.89
CA GLN A 62 -53.22 36.27 21.62
C GLN A 62 -52.84 37.42 22.58
N GLU A 63 -52.12 37.08 23.66
CA GLU A 63 -51.71 38.00 24.74
C GLU A 63 -50.39 38.71 24.45
N CYS A 64 -49.52 38.19 23.57
CA CYS A 64 -48.30 38.89 23.13
C CYS A 64 -48.54 40.18 22.33
N GLY A 65 -49.75 40.43 21.88
CA GLY A 65 -50.09 41.69 21.19
C GLY A 65 -49.97 42.97 22.04
N ALA A 66 -49.76 42.84 23.37
CA ALA A 66 -49.47 43.94 24.28
C ALA A 66 -47.97 44.28 24.37
N TYR A 67 -47.11 43.41 23.84
CA TYR A 67 -45.67 43.59 23.85
C TYR A 67 -45.17 44.05 22.48
N THR A 68 -44.14 44.84 22.47
CA THR A 68 -43.44 45.26 21.26
C THR A 68 -41.95 45.21 21.51
N SER A 69 -41.25 44.51 20.65
CA SER A 69 -39.78 44.40 20.72
C SER A 69 -39.09 45.25 19.67
N SER A 70 -37.93 45.73 20.00
CA SER A 70 -37.01 46.40 19.07
C SER A 70 -35.57 46.03 19.41
N ILE A 71 -34.74 45.86 18.40
CA ILE A 71 -33.34 45.50 18.57
C ILE A 71 -32.44 46.42 17.74
N ILE A 72 -31.36 46.88 18.36
CA ILE A 72 -30.36 47.68 17.68
C ILE A 72 -29.49 46.74 16.83
N GLN A 73 -29.28 47.05 15.54
CA GLN A 73 -28.47 46.23 14.65
C GLN A 73 -26.98 46.36 14.97
N ILE A 74 -26.27 45.26 14.95
CA ILE A 74 -24.80 45.24 15.06
C ILE A 74 -24.24 45.86 13.78
N SER A 75 -23.35 46.85 13.92
CA SER A 75 -22.71 47.53 12.80
C SER A 75 -21.28 47.00 12.60
N GLY A 76 -20.99 46.49 11.41
CA GLY A 76 -19.66 45.93 11.08
C GLY A 76 -19.64 44.42 11.06
N ALA A 77 -18.44 43.87 10.78
CA ALA A 77 -18.22 42.45 10.82
C ALA A 77 -17.66 42.05 12.18
N ILE A 78 -18.07 40.89 12.67
CA ILE A 78 -17.51 40.25 13.88
C ILE A 78 -16.38 39.32 13.44
N ASP A 79 -15.19 39.57 13.93
CA ASP A 79 -14.02 38.71 13.64
C ASP A 79 -14.18 37.29 14.23
N SER A 80 -13.52 36.33 13.64
CA SER A 80 -13.47 34.93 14.15
C SER A 80 -13.05 34.90 15.63
N GLY A 81 -13.81 34.17 16.45
CA GLY A 81 -13.55 34.04 17.89
C GLY A 81 -13.88 35.26 18.72
N SER A 82 -14.52 36.30 18.14
CA SER A 82 -14.94 37.53 18.80
C SER A 82 -16.45 37.61 18.93
N TYR A 83 -16.92 38.50 19.75
CA TYR A 83 -18.35 38.78 19.90
C TYR A 83 -18.62 40.28 19.87
N GLU A 84 -19.88 40.65 19.56
CA GLU A 84 -20.42 41.99 19.69
C GLU A 84 -21.71 41.95 20.48
N GLU A 85 -21.95 43.02 21.24
CA GLU A 85 -23.14 43.18 22.05
C GLU A 85 -24.05 44.28 21.47
N THR A 86 -25.33 44.05 21.63
CA THR A 86 -26.35 45.07 21.32
C THR A 86 -27.49 44.98 22.31
N THR A 87 -28.37 45.98 22.29
CA THR A 87 -29.53 46.05 23.18
C THR A 87 -30.80 45.72 22.41
N MET A 88 -31.60 44.83 22.96
CA MET A 88 -33.00 44.61 22.61
C MET A 88 -33.85 45.23 23.71
N THR A 89 -34.90 45.92 23.32
CA THR A 89 -35.89 46.52 24.24
C THR A 89 -37.24 45.87 24.00
N VAL A 90 -37.89 45.37 25.04
CA VAL A 90 -39.26 44.86 24.99
C VAL A 90 -40.13 45.80 25.84
N THR A 91 -41.13 46.35 25.23
CA THR A 91 -42.03 47.34 25.87
C THR A 91 -43.43 46.74 26.04
N LEU A 92 -43.95 46.80 27.24
CA LEU A 92 -45.35 46.46 27.54
C LEU A 92 -46.21 47.68 27.35
N THR A 93 -47.10 47.67 26.33
CA THR A 93 -47.86 48.85 25.91
C THR A 93 -49.16 49.03 26.67
N VAL A 94 -49.78 47.95 27.19
CA VAL A 94 -51.03 47.96 27.94
C VAL A 94 -50.99 46.94 29.07
N ASN A 95 -51.91 47.03 30.03
CA ASN A 95 -52.03 46.02 31.08
C ASN A 95 -52.28 44.64 30.47
N ALA A 96 -51.39 43.71 30.73
CA ALA A 96 -51.50 42.31 30.42
C ALA A 96 -51.24 41.51 31.69
N GLU A 97 -51.89 40.38 31.86
CA GLU A 97 -51.72 39.48 33.02
C GLU A 97 -50.90 38.22 32.63
N SER A 98 -50.08 38.30 31.61
CA SER A 98 -49.38 37.15 31.04
C SER A 98 -47.95 37.48 30.62
N SER A 99 -47.17 36.45 30.42
CA SER A 99 -45.83 36.55 29.85
C SER A 99 -45.86 36.41 28.32
N CYS A 100 -44.86 36.99 27.66
CA CYS A 100 -44.63 36.84 26.22
C CYS A 100 -43.18 36.47 25.96
N ASP A 101 -43.01 35.49 25.11
CA ASP A 101 -41.70 35.09 24.63
C ASP A 101 -41.29 35.93 23.41
N THR A 102 -40.11 36.48 23.48
CA THR A 102 -39.50 37.23 22.37
C THR A 102 -38.28 36.45 21.87
N THR A 103 -38.39 35.98 20.62
CA THR A 103 -37.30 35.27 19.97
C THR A 103 -36.44 36.24 19.18
N VAL A 104 -35.15 36.27 19.49
CA VAL A 104 -34.12 36.94 18.70
C VAL A 104 -33.55 35.97 17.68
N THR A 105 -33.62 36.35 16.42
CA THR A 105 -33.01 35.60 15.32
C THR A 105 -31.81 36.37 14.77
N ALA A 106 -30.62 35.78 14.85
CA ALA A 106 -29.43 36.32 14.21
C ALA A 106 -29.12 35.53 12.94
N THR A 107 -28.92 36.21 11.84
CA THR A 107 -28.49 35.65 10.57
C THR A 107 -27.12 36.20 10.24
N ALA A 108 -26.11 35.30 10.21
CA ALA A 108 -24.75 35.64 9.86
C ALA A 108 -24.47 35.35 8.39
N THR A 109 -23.89 36.33 7.72
CA THR A 109 -23.37 36.16 6.37
C THR A 109 -21.89 36.42 6.40
N GLU A 110 -21.10 35.52 5.85
CA GLU A 110 -19.65 35.73 5.73
C GLU A 110 -19.35 37.03 5.01
N SER A 111 -18.34 37.74 5.46
CA SER A 111 -17.84 38.93 4.81
C SER A 111 -16.71 38.53 3.85
N PRO A 112 -17.01 38.26 2.56
CA PRO A 112 -16.01 37.74 1.63
C PRO A 112 -15.07 38.88 1.20
N GLU A 113 -13.76 38.56 1.22
CA GLU A 113 -12.82 39.33 0.40
C GLU A 113 -13.03 38.95 -1.08
N PRO A 114 -13.10 39.95 -2.00
CA PRO A 114 -13.24 39.65 -3.42
C PRO A 114 -12.05 38.81 -3.92
N PRO A 115 -12.24 37.70 -4.66
CA PRO A 115 -13.40 37.30 -5.47
C PRO A 115 -14.13 36.03 -5.00
N GLU A 116 -14.25 35.78 -3.73
CA GLU A 116 -14.79 34.52 -3.21
C GLU A 116 -16.34 34.51 -3.14
N VAL A 117 -16.93 33.31 -3.31
CA VAL A 117 -18.38 33.10 -3.19
C VAL A 117 -18.72 33.01 -1.70
N PRO A 118 -19.74 33.79 -1.20
CA PRO A 118 -20.17 33.68 0.20
C PRO A 118 -20.64 32.26 0.53
N GLY A 119 -20.29 31.77 1.72
CA GLY A 119 -20.84 30.55 2.30
C GLY A 119 -22.36 30.65 2.55
N GLN A 120 -22.98 29.55 2.98
CA GLN A 120 -24.39 29.57 3.38
C GLN A 120 -24.53 30.42 4.65
N PRO A 121 -25.57 31.25 4.76
CA PRO A 121 -25.83 32.00 5.99
C PRO A 121 -26.12 31.04 7.16
N ALA A 122 -25.53 31.30 8.31
CA ALA A 122 -25.91 30.65 9.55
C ALA A 122 -27.00 31.45 10.25
N THR A 123 -27.97 30.75 10.82
CA THR A 123 -29.06 31.39 11.57
C THR A 123 -29.19 30.74 12.93
N GLU A 124 -29.13 31.55 13.98
CA GLU A 124 -29.30 31.12 15.37
C GLU A 124 -30.36 31.93 16.03
N THR A 125 -31.02 31.34 17.03
CA THR A 125 -32.12 31.97 17.77
C THR A 125 -31.89 31.86 19.26
N SER A 126 -32.34 32.88 20.00
CA SER A 126 -32.43 32.86 21.46
C SER A 126 -33.76 33.48 21.88
N THR A 127 -34.43 32.86 22.84
CA THR A 127 -35.76 33.33 23.30
C THR A 127 -35.65 33.84 24.72
N VAL A 128 -36.32 34.95 24.99
CA VAL A 128 -36.46 35.52 26.33
C VAL A 128 -37.94 35.68 26.67
N THR A 129 -38.27 35.50 27.95
CA THR A 129 -39.63 35.69 28.44
C THR A 129 -39.78 37.04 29.14
N THR A 130 -40.71 37.86 28.69
CA THR A 130 -41.08 39.10 29.37
C THR A 130 -42.44 38.92 30.06
N THR A 131 -42.47 39.09 31.38
CA THR A 131 -43.69 38.93 32.18
C THR A 131 -44.23 40.29 32.56
N ALA A 132 -45.55 40.44 32.49
CA ALA A 132 -46.23 41.67 32.94
C ALA A 132 -46.21 41.77 34.48
N GLY A 133 -45.67 42.86 35.01
CA GLY A 133 -45.73 43.19 36.42
C GLY A 133 -47.12 43.65 36.87
N ASP A 134 -47.40 43.46 38.14
CA ASP A 134 -48.66 43.92 38.82
C ASP A 134 -48.70 45.43 39.08
N GLY A 135 -47.71 46.19 38.54
CA GLY A 135 -47.54 47.60 38.77
C GLY A 135 -46.78 47.96 40.05
N SER A 136 -46.26 46.98 40.80
CA SER A 136 -45.58 47.16 42.08
C SER A 136 -44.05 46.92 42.07
N GLY A 137 -43.47 46.58 40.88
CA GLY A 137 -42.03 46.41 40.71
C GLY A 137 -41.59 44.95 40.49
N ASN A 138 -40.28 44.71 40.21
CA ASN A 138 -39.69 43.42 39.78
C ASN A 138 -40.10 42.21 40.64
N ALA A 139 -40.02 41.00 40.08
CA ALA A 139 -40.26 39.74 40.77
C ALA A 139 -39.44 39.63 42.08
N LEU A 140 -40.05 39.05 43.14
CA LEU A 140 -39.39 38.88 44.41
C LEU A 140 -38.20 37.91 44.32
N PHE A 141 -38.33 36.89 43.51
CA PHE A 141 -37.31 35.92 43.23
C PHE A 141 -37.10 35.79 41.74
N GLY A 142 -35.87 35.70 41.30
CA GLY A 142 -35.48 35.52 39.89
C GLY A 142 -34.08 34.99 39.80
N VAL A 143 -33.81 34.14 38.83
CA VAL A 143 -32.49 33.66 38.49
C VAL A 143 -32.33 33.63 36.96
N ASP A 144 -31.16 34.03 36.49
CA ASP A 144 -30.73 33.93 35.11
C ASP A 144 -29.42 33.21 35.03
N LEU A 145 -29.33 32.22 34.14
CA LEU A 145 -28.12 31.45 33.87
C LEU A 145 -27.61 31.79 32.49
N SER A 146 -26.36 32.16 32.37
CA SER A 146 -25.75 32.45 31.10
C SER A 146 -24.31 31.91 31.00
N MET A 147 -23.86 31.63 29.79
CA MET A 147 -22.49 31.24 29.51
C MET A 147 -21.89 32.08 28.39
N VAL A 148 -20.66 32.53 28.54
CA VAL A 148 -19.96 33.28 27.48
C VAL A 148 -19.72 32.40 26.25
N VAL A 149 -19.42 31.11 26.49
CA VAL A 149 -19.23 30.07 25.48
C VAL A 149 -19.89 28.81 25.98
N SER A 150 -20.97 28.37 25.32
CA SER A 150 -21.68 27.14 25.67
C SER A 150 -21.18 25.93 24.86
N SER A 151 -20.72 26.14 23.62
CA SER A 151 -20.24 25.06 22.74
C SER A 151 -18.72 25.10 22.61
N LYS A 152 -18.08 23.95 22.77
CA LYS A 152 -16.63 23.79 22.60
C LYS A 152 -16.28 22.62 21.71
N THR A 153 -15.09 22.67 21.12
CA THR A 153 -14.46 21.51 20.46
C THR A 153 -13.25 21.12 21.29
N TRP A 154 -13.16 19.85 21.65
CA TRP A 154 -12.02 19.35 22.42
C TRP A 154 -10.72 19.42 21.60
N GLY A 155 -9.69 20.02 22.18
CA GLY A 155 -8.38 20.26 21.56
C GLY A 155 -7.29 19.29 22.01
N GLY A 156 -7.62 18.29 22.86
CA GLY A 156 -6.65 17.35 23.42
C GLY A 156 -6.17 17.71 24.83
N GLU A 157 -6.76 18.73 25.46
CA GLU A 157 -6.50 19.06 26.85
C GLU A 157 -7.17 18.04 27.79
N GLU A 158 -6.51 17.72 28.92
CA GLU A 158 -7.03 16.79 29.93
C GLU A 158 -8.32 17.30 30.58
N THR A 159 -8.43 18.62 30.78
CA THR A 159 -9.59 19.26 31.39
C THR A 159 -10.07 20.42 30.54
N THR A 160 -11.37 20.44 30.27
CA THR A 160 -12.08 21.55 29.60
C THR A 160 -12.98 22.22 30.61
N GLU A 161 -13.00 23.56 30.63
CA GLU A 161 -13.76 24.35 31.62
C GLU A 161 -14.71 25.31 30.91
N TRP A 162 -15.92 25.50 31.47
CA TRP A 162 -16.87 26.54 31.12
C TRP A 162 -17.07 27.45 32.34
N THR A 163 -17.45 28.69 32.07
CA THR A 163 -17.87 29.66 33.12
C THR A 163 -19.37 29.87 32.96
N LEU A 164 -20.11 29.41 33.96
CA LEU A 164 -21.53 29.68 34.15
C LEU A 164 -21.67 30.95 34.98
N ILE A 165 -22.38 31.92 34.50
CA ILE A 165 -22.74 33.14 35.25
C ILE A 165 -24.12 32.92 35.81
N VAL A 166 -24.24 33.00 37.11
CA VAL A 166 -25.51 32.92 37.84
C VAL A 166 -25.87 34.33 38.33
N GLU A 167 -26.98 34.88 37.88
CA GLU A 167 -27.48 36.19 38.24
C GLU A 167 -28.79 36.11 39.03
N ASN A 168 -28.87 36.77 40.14
CA ASN A 168 -30.13 36.97 40.85
C ASN A 168 -30.86 38.19 40.28
N THR A 169 -31.86 37.95 39.46
CA THR A 169 -32.73 38.99 38.84
C THR A 169 -33.88 39.41 39.72
N GLY A 170 -34.02 38.79 40.90
CA GLY A 170 -35.06 39.12 41.88
C GLY A 170 -34.68 40.22 42.85
N GLN A 171 -35.63 40.66 43.67
CA GLN A 171 -35.44 41.70 44.70
C GLN A 171 -34.97 41.15 46.04
N ASN A 172 -35.18 39.85 46.27
CA ASN A 172 -34.77 39.16 47.49
C ASN A 172 -33.45 38.42 47.26
N GLN A 173 -32.77 38.14 48.34
CA GLN A 173 -31.64 37.19 48.33
C GLN A 173 -32.14 35.84 47.73
N ALA A 174 -31.40 35.32 46.77
CA ALA A 174 -31.66 34.02 46.15
C ALA A 174 -30.59 33.02 46.57
N ASP A 175 -31.02 31.90 47.15
CA ASP A 175 -30.21 30.71 47.31
C ASP A 175 -30.50 29.80 46.11
N VAL A 176 -29.57 29.69 45.18
CA VAL A 176 -29.73 28.96 43.92
C VAL A 176 -29.03 27.59 44.04
N ASN A 177 -29.74 26.51 43.77
CA ASN A 177 -29.18 25.18 43.66
C ASN A 177 -28.98 24.83 42.17
N LEU A 178 -27.78 24.36 41.83
CA LEU A 178 -27.35 24.03 40.48
C LEU A 178 -27.32 22.50 40.30
N VAL A 179 -27.93 22.01 39.22
CA VAL A 179 -27.90 20.60 38.85
C VAL A 179 -27.52 20.53 37.38
N VAL A 180 -26.62 19.59 37.04
CA VAL A 180 -26.25 19.29 35.65
C VAL A 180 -26.85 17.96 35.26
N ASP A 181 -27.65 17.96 34.20
CA ASP A 181 -28.26 16.78 33.63
C ASP A 181 -27.75 16.53 32.21
N GLU A 182 -27.68 15.25 31.83
CA GLU A 182 -27.25 14.83 30.51
C GLU A 182 -28.38 15.01 29.48
N ILE A 183 -28.03 15.52 28.29
CA ILE A 183 -28.93 15.57 27.13
C ILE A 183 -28.51 14.46 26.15
N THR A 184 -29.39 13.48 25.92
CA THR A 184 -29.14 12.33 25.02
C THR A 184 -30.00 12.36 23.76
N GLU A 185 -30.68 13.46 23.47
CA GLU A 185 -31.59 13.63 22.35
C GLU A 185 -30.98 14.51 21.26
N GLY A 186 -31.53 14.41 20.04
CA GLY A 186 -31.14 15.24 18.92
C GLY A 186 -29.79 14.87 18.31
N ALA A 187 -28.85 15.82 18.32
CA ALA A 187 -27.50 15.65 17.79
C ALA A 187 -26.47 15.23 18.87
N CYS A 188 -26.93 15.00 20.10
CA CYS A 188 -26.07 14.63 21.21
C CYS A 188 -25.84 13.11 21.25
N ALA A 189 -24.75 12.68 21.84
CA ALA A 189 -24.43 11.26 22.03
C ALA A 189 -25.57 10.56 22.77
N SER A 190 -25.94 9.38 22.31
CA SER A 190 -27.01 8.57 22.92
C SER A 190 -26.62 7.92 24.25
N GLN A 191 -25.33 7.87 24.52
CA GLN A 191 -24.76 7.42 25.78
C GLN A 191 -23.60 8.35 26.11
N ASN A 192 -23.63 8.96 27.29
CA ASN A 192 -22.61 9.90 27.72
C ASN A 192 -21.78 9.26 28.85
N SER A 193 -20.50 8.99 28.58
CA SER A 193 -19.54 8.49 29.56
C SER A 193 -18.93 9.62 30.39
N LEU A 194 -19.13 10.86 29.94
CA LEU A 194 -18.51 12.05 30.52
C LEU A 194 -19.43 12.67 31.59
N SER A 195 -18.86 13.17 32.66
CA SER A 195 -19.61 13.80 33.75
C SER A 195 -18.93 15.12 34.13
N PRO A 196 -19.58 16.26 33.84
CA PRO A 196 -19.07 17.54 34.27
C PRO A 196 -19.17 17.73 35.78
N ASP A 197 -18.18 18.38 36.37
CA ASP A 197 -18.13 18.75 37.77
C ASP A 197 -18.33 20.26 37.93
N LEU A 198 -19.22 20.66 38.86
CA LEU A 198 -19.41 22.06 39.26
C LEU A 198 -18.46 22.42 40.36
N SER A 199 -17.82 23.61 40.31
CA SER A 199 -17.00 24.14 41.40
C SER A 199 -17.81 24.35 42.69
N THR A 200 -19.10 24.62 42.54
CA THR A 200 -20.09 24.64 43.62
C THR A 200 -21.47 24.23 43.06
N SER A 201 -22.25 23.50 43.85
CA SER A 201 -23.63 23.14 43.54
C SER A 201 -24.67 24.10 44.09
N SER A 202 -24.24 25.16 44.78
CA SER A 202 -25.16 26.18 45.27
C SER A 202 -24.45 27.52 45.44
N VAL A 203 -25.16 28.59 45.15
CA VAL A 203 -24.71 29.98 45.34
C VAL A 203 -25.78 30.77 46.07
N SER A 204 -25.39 31.77 46.87
CA SER A 204 -26.29 32.65 47.60
C SER A 204 -26.01 34.09 47.18
N LEU A 205 -26.98 34.69 46.44
CA LEU A 205 -26.80 35.97 45.76
C LEU A 205 -27.73 37.02 46.35
N ALA A 206 -27.21 38.19 46.66
CA ALA A 206 -28.03 39.37 46.94
C ALA A 206 -28.79 39.79 45.67
N ALA A 207 -29.81 40.65 45.80
CA ALA A 207 -30.54 41.20 44.65
C ALA A 207 -29.59 41.84 43.64
N ASN A 208 -29.72 41.46 42.34
CA ASN A 208 -28.85 41.87 41.21
C ASN A 208 -27.37 41.55 41.39
N GLU A 209 -27.02 40.56 42.20
CA GLU A 209 -25.67 40.03 42.34
C GLU A 209 -25.44 38.90 41.33
N THR A 210 -24.22 38.79 40.81
CA THR A 210 -23.75 37.71 39.91
C THR A 210 -22.61 36.94 40.53
N GLU A 211 -22.56 35.64 40.28
CA GLU A 211 -21.41 34.78 40.68
C GLU A 211 -21.04 33.86 39.53
N ASP A 212 -19.73 33.69 39.32
CA ASP A 212 -19.16 32.80 38.31
C ASP A 212 -18.96 31.42 38.92
N VAL A 213 -19.57 30.38 38.31
CA VAL A 213 -19.41 28.96 38.65
C VAL A 213 -18.65 28.27 37.55
N THR A 214 -17.53 27.66 37.89
CA THR A 214 -16.77 26.88 36.90
C THR A 214 -17.38 25.49 36.75
N ILE A 215 -17.61 25.07 35.51
CA ILE A 215 -17.95 23.70 35.13
C ILE A 215 -16.70 23.11 34.50
N SER A 216 -16.19 22.00 35.06
CA SER A 216 -14.99 21.31 34.56
C SER A 216 -15.32 19.92 34.08
N LEU A 217 -14.71 19.50 32.97
CA LEU A 217 -14.89 18.19 32.36
C LEU A 217 -13.54 17.58 32.03
N ASN A 218 -13.29 16.37 32.52
CA ASN A 218 -12.10 15.60 32.17
C ASN A 218 -12.42 14.68 30.98
N ILE A 219 -11.58 14.74 29.94
CA ILE A 219 -11.73 13.96 28.70
C ILE A 219 -10.41 13.27 28.45
N ASP A 220 -10.45 11.97 28.22
CA ASP A 220 -9.27 11.21 27.80
C ASP A 220 -9.18 11.04 26.29
N ASN A 221 -8.02 10.60 25.79
CA ASN A 221 -7.76 10.43 24.37
C ASN A 221 -8.53 9.23 23.75
N GLU A 222 -9.15 8.40 24.59
CA GLU A 222 -9.91 7.21 24.16
C GLU A 222 -11.41 7.48 24.08
N GLU A 223 -11.87 8.72 24.41
CA GLU A 223 -13.29 9.06 24.31
C GLU A 223 -13.76 9.02 22.87
N GLU A 224 -14.94 8.44 22.64
CA GLU A 224 -15.52 8.29 21.30
C GLU A 224 -15.79 9.65 20.66
N ALA A 225 -15.53 9.76 19.37
CA ALA A 225 -15.81 10.98 18.61
C ALA A 225 -17.32 11.19 18.48
N ASP A 226 -17.85 12.14 19.23
CA ASP A 226 -19.26 12.51 19.21
C ASP A 226 -19.44 13.91 19.81
N LYS A 227 -20.68 14.38 19.82
CA LYS A 227 -21.12 15.61 20.49
C LYS A 227 -21.80 15.26 21.80
N TYR A 228 -21.23 15.67 22.91
CA TYR A 228 -21.75 15.43 24.25
C TYR A 228 -22.38 16.70 24.78
N CYS A 229 -23.60 16.60 25.33
CA CYS A 229 -24.43 17.74 25.70
C CYS A 229 -24.96 17.60 27.14
N TRP A 230 -25.09 18.74 27.80
CA TRP A 230 -25.67 18.84 29.14
C TRP A 230 -26.51 20.10 29.25
N GLU A 231 -27.44 20.05 30.20
CA GLU A 231 -28.19 21.20 30.69
C GLU A 231 -27.83 21.43 32.16
N VAL A 232 -27.49 22.67 32.50
CA VAL A 232 -27.39 23.08 33.89
C VAL A 232 -28.67 23.84 34.26
N THR A 233 -29.38 23.38 35.29
CA THR A 233 -30.57 24.02 35.85
C THR A 233 -30.27 24.68 37.17
N GLY A 234 -30.60 25.95 37.27
CA GLY A 234 -30.53 26.74 38.53
C GLY A 234 -31.92 26.91 39.11
N THR A 235 -32.15 26.45 40.32
CA THR A 235 -33.43 26.57 41.00
C THR A 235 -33.28 27.44 42.27
N VAL A 236 -34.10 28.47 42.43
CA VAL A 236 -34.11 29.33 43.61
C VAL A 236 -34.81 28.60 44.74
N THR A 237 -34.02 28.06 45.68
CA THR A 237 -34.53 27.29 46.83
C THR A 237 -35.12 28.18 47.93
N SER A 238 -34.77 29.44 47.96
CA SER A 238 -35.36 30.46 48.88
C SER A 238 -36.72 30.95 48.41
N ASP A 239 -37.15 30.66 47.20
CA ASP A 239 -38.48 30.92 46.71
C ASP A 239 -39.51 29.95 47.34
N PRO A 240 -40.47 30.46 48.16
CA PRO A 240 -41.44 29.57 48.83
C PRO A 240 -42.40 28.89 47.84
N THR A 241 -42.50 29.32 46.58
CA THR A 241 -43.29 28.69 45.56
C THR A 241 -42.56 27.54 44.86
N GLY A 242 -41.23 27.55 44.93
CA GLY A 242 -40.34 26.53 44.30
C GLY A 242 -40.38 26.50 42.78
N ASN A 243 -40.89 27.55 42.15
CA ASN A 243 -41.10 27.57 40.69
C ASN A 243 -40.08 28.44 39.93
N THR A 244 -39.23 29.19 40.68
CA THR A 244 -38.25 30.05 40.00
C THR A 244 -37.00 29.25 39.66
N SER A 245 -36.80 29.02 38.37
CA SER A 245 -35.64 28.31 37.83
C SER A 245 -35.30 28.80 36.44
N ASP A 246 -34.07 28.64 36.03
CA ASP A 246 -33.58 28.85 34.66
C ASP A 246 -32.64 27.71 34.29
N ALA A 247 -32.42 27.49 32.99
CA ALA A 247 -31.61 26.41 32.49
C ALA A 247 -30.73 26.87 31.31
N GLN A 248 -29.51 26.40 31.27
CA GLN A 248 -28.55 26.70 30.22
C GLN A 248 -27.92 25.43 29.67
N GLU A 249 -28.04 25.20 28.35
CA GLU A 249 -27.39 24.10 27.67
C GLU A 249 -25.93 24.42 27.34
N PHE A 250 -25.08 23.38 27.39
CA PHE A 250 -23.71 23.45 26.95
C PHE A 250 -23.27 22.12 26.37
N ASP A 251 -22.26 22.16 25.50
CA ASP A 251 -21.78 20.97 24.79
C ASP A 251 -20.28 20.98 24.53
N ILE A 252 -19.76 19.78 24.24
CA ILE A 252 -18.44 19.60 23.67
C ILE A 252 -18.50 18.61 22.53
N THR A 253 -17.80 18.93 21.45
CA THR A 253 -17.57 18.00 20.33
C THR A 253 -16.18 17.40 20.47
N VAL A 254 -16.11 16.09 20.63
CA VAL A 254 -14.88 15.30 20.52
C VAL A 254 -14.63 14.99 19.04
N PRO A 255 -13.58 15.54 18.44
CA PRO A 255 -13.34 15.39 17.01
C PRO A 255 -12.93 13.97 16.65
N VAL A 256 -13.18 13.56 15.40
CA VAL A 256 -12.76 12.27 14.87
C VAL A 256 -11.24 12.19 14.75
N LEU A 257 -10.64 11.25 15.47
CA LEU A 257 -9.23 10.89 15.35
C LEU A 257 -9.12 9.52 14.66
N LYS A 258 -8.42 9.51 13.52
CA LYS A 258 -8.15 8.29 12.76
C LYS A 258 -6.67 7.97 12.86
N GLU A 259 -6.34 7.00 13.68
CA GLU A 259 -4.99 6.49 13.86
C GLU A 259 -4.98 4.97 13.88
N CYS A 260 -3.87 4.36 13.57
CA CYS A 260 -3.76 2.91 13.60
C CYS A 260 -2.36 2.44 14.01
N GLY A 261 -2.33 1.31 14.72
CA GLY A 261 -1.17 0.47 14.87
C GLY A 261 -1.14 -0.62 13.79
N LEU A 262 0.03 -1.06 13.37
CA LEU A 262 0.20 -2.13 12.40
C LEU A 262 1.20 -3.15 12.90
N THR A 263 0.75 -4.41 12.98
CA THR A 263 1.60 -5.56 13.29
C THR A 263 1.54 -6.59 12.17
N LEU A 264 2.70 -7.17 11.86
CA LEU A 264 2.83 -8.26 10.90
C LEU A 264 3.06 -9.58 11.66
N SER A 265 2.41 -10.67 11.23
CA SER A 265 2.63 -12.00 11.81
C SER A 265 4.05 -12.55 11.55
N LYS A 266 4.71 -12.03 10.53
CA LYS A 266 6.11 -12.26 10.19
C LYS A 266 6.70 -10.92 9.73
N SER A 267 7.81 -10.50 10.31
CA SER A 267 8.55 -9.30 9.87
C SER A 267 9.67 -9.62 8.88
N THR A 268 10.08 -10.90 8.82
CA THR A 268 11.11 -11.41 7.90
C THR A 268 10.63 -12.72 7.30
N MET A 269 10.86 -12.91 6.02
CA MET A 269 10.52 -14.12 5.27
C MET A 269 11.67 -14.48 4.33
N SER A 270 11.94 -15.78 4.17
CA SER A 270 12.86 -16.29 3.14
C SER A 270 12.04 -17.08 2.14
N ILE A 271 12.00 -16.63 0.88
CA ILE A 271 11.12 -17.17 -0.16
C ILE A 271 11.92 -17.34 -1.44
N GLU A 272 11.81 -18.50 -2.08
CA GLU A 272 12.40 -18.74 -3.39
C GLU A 272 11.64 -17.93 -4.46
N PRO A 273 12.32 -17.52 -5.54
CA PRO A 273 11.65 -16.82 -6.65
C PRO A 273 10.48 -17.64 -7.21
N ASP A 274 9.39 -16.96 -7.54
CA ASP A 274 8.14 -17.52 -8.07
C ASP A 274 7.39 -18.47 -7.11
N GLU A 275 7.91 -18.68 -5.90
CA GLU A 275 7.20 -19.36 -4.83
C GLU A 275 6.41 -18.36 -3.98
N ASP A 276 5.37 -18.87 -3.33
CA ASP A 276 4.47 -18.07 -2.51
C ASP A 276 4.63 -18.37 -1.02
N ASP A 277 4.67 -17.34 -0.18
CA ASP A 277 4.41 -17.48 1.26
C ASP A 277 3.39 -16.44 1.73
N THR A 278 2.76 -16.69 2.84
CA THR A 278 1.67 -15.86 3.35
C THR A 278 1.95 -15.34 4.75
N LEU A 279 1.44 -14.15 5.02
CA LEU A 279 1.45 -13.56 6.35
C LEU A 279 0.16 -12.76 6.58
N LYS A 280 -0.06 -12.37 7.84
CA LYS A 280 -1.18 -11.51 8.23
C LYS A 280 -0.67 -10.15 8.64
N ALA A 281 -1.34 -9.10 8.15
CA ALA A 281 -1.21 -7.74 8.63
C ALA A 281 -2.44 -7.41 9.48
N THR A 282 -2.22 -7.15 10.77
CA THR A 282 -3.26 -6.76 11.71
C THR A 282 -3.15 -5.27 11.97
N PHE A 283 -4.19 -4.55 11.62
CA PHE A 283 -4.35 -3.13 11.89
C PHE A 283 -5.22 -2.98 13.13
N ALA A 284 -4.71 -2.32 14.16
CA ALA A 284 -5.45 -1.93 15.35
C ALA A 284 -5.94 -0.49 15.18
N ASN A 285 -7.15 -0.19 15.62
CA ASN A 285 -7.64 1.18 15.69
C ASN A 285 -7.08 1.85 16.96
N GLU A 286 -6.25 2.84 16.79
CA GLU A 286 -5.70 3.67 17.86
C GLU A 286 -6.35 5.07 17.88
N GLY A 287 -7.36 5.28 17.06
CA GLY A 287 -8.20 6.46 17.06
C GLY A 287 -9.47 6.26 17.89
N ASN A 288 -10.41 7.20 17.80
CA ASN A 288 -11.60 7.26 18.63
C ASN A 288 -12.92 7.12 17.84
N SER A 289 -12.88 6.57 16.64
CA SER A 289 -14.08 6.33 15.82
C SER A 289 -13.88 5.17 14.87
N ASP A 290 -14.95 4.61 14.37
CA ASP A 290 -14.95 3.70 13.23
C ASP A 290 -14.48 4.42 11.96
N TRP A 291 -13.61 3.77 11.19
CA TRP A 291 -13.23 4.30 9.88
C TRP A 291 -12.82 3.20 8.90
N THR A 292 -12.80 3.52 7.62
CA THR A 292 -12.39 2.58 6.58
C THR A 292 -10.90 2.70 6.33
N ILE A 293 -10.15 1.65 6.68
CA ILE A 293 -8.71 1.57 6.39
C ILE A 293 -8.48 0.98 5.00
N ARG A 294 -7.47 1.49 4.32
CA ARG A 294 -6.93 0.93 3.09
C ARG A 294 -5.50 0.46 3.30
N ALA A 295 -5.28 -0.85 3.19
CA ALA A 295 -3.95 -1.45 3.21
C ALA A 295 -3.24 -1.26 1.86
N ALA A 296 -1.94 -1.01 1.89
CA ALA A 296 -1.10 -0.87 0.70
C ALA A 296 0.33 -1.37 0.99
N ALA A 297 1.03 -1.77 -0.05
CA ALA A 297 2.46 -2.00 -0.01
C ALA A 297 3.20 -0.85 -0.72
N ALA A 298 4.36 -0.49 -0.24
CA ALA A 298 5.21 0.56 -0.81
C ALA A 298 6.69 0.12 -0.83
N GLY A 299 7.45 0.71 -1.74
CA GLY A 299 8.85 0.38 -1.95
C GLY A 299 9.11 -0.21 -3.33
N PRO A 300 10.40 -0.40 -3.72
CA PRO A 300 10.78 -0.85 -5.06
C PRO A 300 10.20 -2.22 -5.44
N LYS A 301 9.98 -3.09 -4.46
CA LYS A 301 9.45 -4.45 -4.63
C LYS A 301 8.02 -4.62 -4.08
N ALA A 302 7.27 -3.52 -3.94
CA ALA A 302 5.88 -3.55 -3.48
C ALA A 302 4.96 -4.48 -4.32
N GLY A 303 5.29 -4.67 -5.60
CA GLY A 303 4.58 -5.58 -6.50
C GLY A 303 4.66 -7.06 -6.11
N TRP A 304 5.58 -7.44 -5.24
CA TRP A 304 5.67 -8.81 -4.72
C TRP A 304 4.57 -9.14 -3.70
N VAL A 305 3.90 -8.12 -3.16
CA VAL A 305 2.85 -8.28 -2.14
C VAL A 305 1.48 -8.11 -2.76
N ALA A 306 0.66 -9.13 -2.64
CA ALA A 306 -0.75 -9.10 -3.00
C ALA A 306 -1.64 -9.25 -1.75
N PHE A 307 -2.66 -8.42 -1.65
CA PHE A 307 -3.66 -8.52 -0.58
C PHE A 307 -4.77 -9.48 -1.01
N VAL A 308 -4.96 -10.55 -0.25
CA VAL A 308 -5.98 -11.56 -0.53
C VAL A 308 -7.34 -11.08 -0.01
N GLY A 309 -8.34 -11.03 -0.90
CA GLY A 309 -9.70 -10.60 -0.51
C GLY A 309 -9.93 -9.09 -0.52
N GLY A 310 -8.94 -8.30 -0.96
CA GLY A 310 -9.05 -6.85 -1.10
C GLY A 310 -8.17 -6.04 -0.16
N THR A 311 -8.12 -4.75 -0.41
CA THR A 311 -7.23 -3.80 0.29
C THR A 311 -7.96 -2.85 1.24
N SER A 312 -9.29 -2.92 1.34
CA SER A 312 -10.08 -1.98 2.13
C SER A 312 -11.02 -2.72 3.09
N GLY A 313 -11.24 -2.16 4.24
CA GLY A 313 -12.15 -2.72 5.23
C GLY A 313 -12.45 -1.77 6.37
N LEU A 314 -13.58 -1.99 7.05
CA LEU A 314 -13.91 -1.25 8.25
C LEU A 314 -12.90 -1.60 9.35
N LEU A 315 -12.34 -0.60 9.98
CA LEU A 315 -11.51 -0.68 11.17
C LEU A 315 -12.36 -0.15 12.34
N PRO A 316 -12.99 -1.05 13.10
CA PRO A 316 -13.89 -0.65 14.16
C PRO A 316 -13.12 -0.02 15.31
N TYR A 317 -13.72 0.94 16.00
CA TYR A 317 -13.17 1.57 17.18
C TYR A 317 -13.12 0.59 18.37
N GLY A 318 -14.26 0.04 18.77
CA GLY A 318 -14.37 -1.01 19.80
C GLY A 318 -13.72 -0.66 21.14
N GLY A 319 -13.74 0.61 21.54
CA GLY A 319 -13.11 1.07 22.79
C GLY A 319 -11.57 0.95 22.78
N GLY A 320 -10.91 1.24 21.64
CA GLY A 320 -9.46 1.13 21.49
C GLY A 320 -8.94 -0.29 21.21
N SER A 321 -9.84 -1.30 21.12
CA SER A 321 -9.48 -2.69 20.87
C SER A 321 -9.89 -3.22 19.49
N GLY A 322 -10.51 -2.39 18.66
CA GLY A 322 -10.96 -2.74 17.32
C GLY A 322 -9.78 -3.05 16.40
N SER A 323 -9.94 -4.07 15.55
CA SER A 323 -8.89 -4.44 14.61
C SER A 323 -9.42 -4.96 13.29
N LYS A 324 -8.59 -4.87 12.25
CA LYS A 324 -8.82 -5.45 10.93
C LYS A 324 -7.60 -6.22 10.48
N VAL A 325 -7.83 -7.47 10.08
CA VAL A 325 -6.77 -8.33 9.54
C VAL A 325 -6.89 -8.41 8.03
N PHE A 326 -5.77 -8.29 7.34
CA PHE A 326 -5.62 -8.58 5.92
C PHE A 326 -4.63 -9.74 5.74
N ASP A 327 -4.99 -10.68 4.89
CA ASP A 327 -4.09 -11.75 4.46
C ASP A 327 -3.25 -11.24 3.28
N LEU A 328 -1.95 -11.39 3.40
CA LEU A 328 -0.97 -11.00 2.39
C LEU A 328 -0.34 -12.26 1.81
N LYS A 329 -0.21 -12.28 0.50
CA LYS A 329 0.55 -13.25 -0.27
C LYS A 329 1.79 -12.55 -0.82
N VAL A 330 2.96 -13.13 -0.58
CA VAL A 330 4.24 -12.59 -1.06
C VAL A 330 4.83 -13.56 -2.08
N THR A 331 5.13 -13.03 -3.27
CA THR A 331 5.69 -13.79 -4.39
C THR A 331 6.87 -12.98 -4.96
N PRO A 332 8.10 -13.19 -4.48
CA PRO A 332 9.26 -12.55 -5.07
C PRO A 332 9.55 -13.13 -6.45
N ASP A 333 10.00 -12.30 -7.36
CA ASP A 333 10.58 -12.72 -8.63
C ASP A 333 12.09 -12.94 -8.51
N ASP A 334 12.70 -13.48 -9.55
CA ASP A 334 14.14 -13.70 -9.62
C ASP A 334 14.94 -12.48 -10.12
N SER A 335 14.38 -11.29 -10.05
CA SER A 335 15.03 -10.03 -10.46
C SER A 335 16.07 -9.51 -9.47
N VAL A 336 16.26 -10.21 -8.35
CA VAL A 336 17.18 -9.88 -7.26
C VAL A 336 18.13 -11.04 -7.02
N THR A 337 19.37 -10.74 -6.70
CA THR A 337 20.39 -11.77 -6.37
C THR A 337 19.97 -12.54 -5.12
N ALA A 338 20.21 -13.87 -5.15
CA ALA A 338 19.93 -14.74 -4.00
C ALA A 338 20.67 -14.27 -2.74
N GLY A 339 19.96 -14.26 -1.62
CA GLY A 339 20.47 -13.81 -0.33
C GLY A 339 20.38 -12.30 -0.11
N GLU A 340 20.03 -11.51 -1.12
CA GLU A 340 19.76 -10.09 -0.89
C GLU A 340 18.46 -9.87 -0.13
N GLU A 341 18.48 -8.86 0.74
CA GLU A 341 17.33 -8.45 1.53
C GLU A 341 16.59 -7.31 0.83
N GLN A 342 15.29 -7.46 0.70
CA GLN A 342 14.40 -6.44 0.15
C GLN A 342 13.38 -6.03 1.20
N THR A 343 13.34 -4.74 1.52
CA THR A 343 12.38 -4.20 2.48
C THR A 343 11.17 -3.63 1.74
N ILE A 344 9.99 -4.07 2.15
CA ILE A 344 8.69 -3.60 1.68
C ILE A 344 7.96 -2.99 2.86
N THR A 345 7.49 -1.76 2.70
CA THR A 345 6.70 -1.08 3.73
C THR A 345 5.23 -1.40 3.53
N ILE A 346 4.61 -2.05 4.50
CA ILE A 346 3.15 -2.22 4.55
C ILE A 346 2.56 -0.99 5.23
N GLN A 347 1.50 -0.44 4.68
CA GLN A 347 0.91 0.83 5.07
C GLN A 347 -0.59 0.70 5.30
N GLY A 348 -1.09 1.35 6.36
CA GLY A 348 -2.49 1.64 6.56
C GLY A 348 -2.79 3.10 6.22
N LYS A 349 -3.84 3.32 5.41
CA LYS A 349 -4.18 4.65 4.88
C LYS A 349 -5.63 5.02 5.15
N ASP A 350 -5.86 6.31 5.41
CA ASP A 350 -7.15 6.97 5.24
C ASP A 350 -7.11 7.75 3.91
N GLY A 351 -7.86 7.28 2.92
CA GLY A 351 -7.75 7.80 1.56
C GLY A 351 -6.33 7.66 1.00
N THR A 352 -5.63 8.77 0.85
CA THR A 352 -4.22 8.84 0.40
C THR A 352 -3.21 9.02 1.53
N THR A 353 -3.68 9.39 2.73
CA THR A 353 -2.83 9.69 3.88
C THR A 353 -2.41 8.40 4.59
N VAL A 354 -1.11 8.22 4.80
CA VAL A 354 -0.56 7.10 5.58
C VAL A 354 -0.77 7.39 7.07
N LYS A 355 -1.37 6.43 7.78
CA LYS A 355 -1.64 6.51 9.21
C LYS A 355 -0.72 5.61 10.04
N CYS A 356 -0.41 4.42 9.54
CA CYS A 356 0.52 3.49 10.18
C CYS A 356 1.34 2.72 9.16
N THR A 357 2.51 2.24 9.56
CA THR A 357 3.43 1.48 8.72
C THR A 357 4.10 0.37 9.50
N SER A 358 4.48 -0.70 8.79
CA SER A 358 5.36 -1.74 9.30
C SER A 358 6.25 -2.26 8.18
N GLU A 359 7.46 -2.64 8.48
CA GLU A 359 8.42 -3.15 7.51
C GLU A 359 8.37 -4.69 7.42
N LEU A 360 8.39 -5.18 6.20
CA LEU A 360 8.52 -6.59 5.86
C LEU A 360 9.82 -6.79 5.09
N THR A 361 10.74 -7.57 5.65
CA THR A 361 12.00 -7.92 5.00
C THR A 361 11.85 -9.26 4.29
N ILE A 362 12.15 -9.28 3.00
CA ILE A 362 12.17 -10.48 2.16
C ILE A 362 13.61 -10.83 1.84
N ILE A 363 14.04 -12.01 2.23
CA ILE A 363 15.31 -12.61 1.80
C ILE A 363 15.00 -13.49 0.61
N VAL A 364 15.53 -13.13 -0.56
CA VAL A 364 15.25 -13.87 -1.79
C VAL A 364 16.07 -15.16 -1.81
N GLY A 365 15.39 -16.29 -1.94
CA GLY A 365 16.01 -17.60 -2.09
C GLY A 365 16.75 -17.73 -3.41
N GLN A 366 17.49 -18.84 -3.59
CA GLN A 366 18.25 -19.11 -4.82
C GLN A 366 17.43 -19.94 -5.80
N SER A 367 17.24 -19.40 -7.01
CA SER A 367 16.83 -20.18 -8.18
C SER A 367 18.06 -20.72 -8.91
N PHE A 368 17.94 -21.93 -9.46
CA PHE A 368 19.02 -22.65 -10.11
C PHE A 368 18.72 -22.87 -11.59
N GLY A 369 19.76 -22.81 -12.42
CA GLY A 369 19.63 -23.08 -13.84
C GLY A 369 20.90 -22.75 -14.60
N ALA A 370 21.12 -23.44 -15.71
CA ALA A 370 22.21 -23.13 -16.63
C ALA A 370 21.81 -23.44 -18.05
N THR A 371 22.47 -22.76 -18.99
CA THR A 371 22.41 -23.10 -20.41
C THR A 371 23.82 -23.38 -20.94
N ILE A 372 23.91 -24.22 -21.96
CA ILE A 372 25.15 -24.54 -22.66
C ILE A 372 24.98 -24.29 -24.14
N SER A 373 25.98 -23.70 -24.78
CA SER A 373 25.98 -23.47 -26.22
C SER A 373 27.36 -23.75 -26.82
N LEU A 374 27.39 -24.23 -28.05
CA LEU A 374 28.61 -24.44 -28.83
C LEU A 374 28.92 -23.22 -29.69
N ILE A 375 30.18 -22.79 -29.70
CA ILE A 375 30.64 -21.75 -30.65
C ILE A 375 30.71 -22.35 -32.05
N THR A 376 31.21 -23.58 -32.19
CA THR A 376 31.24 -24.30 -33.44
C THR A 376 30.59 -25.68 -33.22
N PRO A 377 29.38 -25.94 -33.75
CA PRO A 377 28.63 -27.18 -33.47
C PRO A 377 29.13 -28.38 -34.25
N GLN A 378 30.07 -28.19 -35.19
CA GLN A 378 30.62 -29.23 -36.02
C GLN A 378 32.14 -29.13 -36.14
N LEU A 379 32.81 -30.21 -35.93
CA LEU A 379 34.23 -30.40 -36.23
C LEU A 379 34.34 -31.35 -37.43
N ASN A 380 34.72 -30.81 -38.58
CA ASN A 380 34.69 -31.56 -39.84
C ASN A 380 36.11 -31.93 -40.26
N ASN A 381 36.26 -33.14 -40.84
CA ASN A 381 37.46 -33.62 -41.47
C ASN A 381 38.67 -33.63 -40.48
N ILE A 382 38.47 -34.18 -39.32
CA ILE A 382 39.56 -34.39 -38.34
C ILE A 382 40.30 -35.66 -38.75
N GLU A 383 41.63 -35.60 -38.89
CA GLU A 383 42.45 -36.74 -39.26
C GLU A 383 42.51 -37.77 -38.12
N PRO A 384 42.45 -39.09 -38.45
CA PRO A 384 42.62 -40.13 -37.45
C PRO A 384 43.90 -39.97 -36.64
N GLY A 385 43.84 -40.20 -35.32
CA GLY A 385 44.97 -40.04 -34.39
C GLY A 385 45.32 -38.60 -34.08
N THR A 386 44.51 -37.59 -34.52
CA THR A 386 44.67 -36.19 -34.20
C THR A 386 43.51 -35.68 -33.37
N SER A 387 43.52 -34.39 -33.06
CA SER A 387 42.48 -33.73 -32.26
C SER A 387 41.89 -32.51 -32.97
N GLY A 388 40.59 -32.35 -32.81
CA GLY A 388 39.87 -31.12 -33.18
C GLY A 388 39.48 -30.32 -31.94
N THR A 389 39.41 -28.99 -32.07
CA THR A 389 39.08 -28.12 -30.95
C THR A 389 37.87 -27.23 -31.28
N THR A 390 37.02 -27.04 -30.28
CA THR A 390 35.93 -26.05 -30.28
C THR A 390 35.84 -25.42 -28.89
N SER A 391 34.83 -24.65 -28.65
CA SER A 391 34.53 -24.12 -27.32
C SER A 391 33.02 -24.14 -27.06
N ILE A 392 32.70 -24.32 -25.80
CA ILE A 392 31.34 -24.15 -25.28
C ILE A 392 31.29 -22.87 -24.46
N THR A 393 30.13 -22.27 -24.42
CA THR A 393 29.79 -21.22 -23.45
C THR A 393 28.76 -21.77 -22.48
N VAL A 394 29.07 -21.74 -21.20
CA VAL A 394 28.14 -22.05 -20.11
C VAL A 394 27.67 -20.74 -19.50
N GLU A 395 26.36 -20.63 -19.29
CA GLU A 395 25.72 -19.46 -18.69
C GLU A 395 24.87 -19.88 -17.51
N ASN A 396 25.07 -19.23 -16.37
CA ASN A 396 24.19 -19.35 -15.21
C ASN A 396 22.90 -18.54 -15.47
N THR A 397 21.76 -19.19 -15.45
CA THR A 397 20.43 -18.59 -15.58
C THR A 397 19.72 -18.41 -14.23
N GLY A 398 20.32 -18.88 -13.14
CA GLY A 398 19.86 -18.69 -11.78
C GLY A 398 20.18 -17.30 -11.23
N ASN A 399 19.60 -16.94 -10.12
CA ASN A 399 19.77 -15.63 -9.47
C ASN A 399 20.90 -15.60 -8.42
N GLY A 400 21.64 -16.70 -8.23
CA GLY A 400 22.76 -16.80 -7.28
C GLY A 400 24.01 -17.42 -7.89
N LEU A 401 25.14 -17.30 -7.16
CA LEU A 401 26.38 -18.02 -7.48
C LEU A 401 26.14 -19.52 -7.43
N ASP A 402 26.57 -20.25 -8.48
CA ASP A 402 26.48 -21.70 -8.52
C ASP A 402 27.71 -22.32 -9.20
N ASN A 403 27.91 -23.62 -8.93
CA ASN A 403 28.98 -24.43 -9.53
C ASN A 403 28.37 -25.47 -10.46
N PHE A 404 28.75 -25.41 -11.71
CA PHE A 404 28.27 -26.29 -12.76
C PHE A 404 29.34 -27.29 -13.15
N ARG A 405 28.91 -28.50 -13.47
CA ARG A 405 29.74 -29.53 -14.05
C ARG A 405 29.31 -29.79 -15.48
N VAL A 406 30.29 -29.73 -16.38
CA VAL A 406 30.08 -30.16 -17.78
C VAL A 406 30.59 -31.59 -17.94
N THR A 407 29.77 -32.45 -18.55
CA THR A 407 30.12 -33.86 -18.78
C THR A 407 29.79 -34.24 -20.23
N PRO A 408 30.73 -34.92 -20.92
CA PRO A 408 30.43 -35.53 -22.22
C PRO A 408 29.63 -36.83 -22.04
N SER A 409 28.79 -37.16 -23.03
CA SER A 409 28.15 -38.47 -23.11
C SER A 409 29.19 -39.61 -23.28
N SER A 410 28.73 -40.87 -23.20
CA SER A 410 29.55 -42.02 -23.55
C SER A 410 30.04 -41.91 -24.99
N LEU A 411 31.38 -42.13 -25.15
CA LEU A 411 32.06 -42.04 -26.42
C LEU A 411 32.31 -43.45 -27.00
N PRO A 412 32.46 -43.60 -28.31
CA PRO A 412 32.96 -44.83 -28.93
C PRO A 412 34.37 -45.14 -28.40
N ALA A 413 34.76 -46.42 -28.52
CA ALA A 413 36.09 -46.86 -28.06
C ALA A 413 37.21 -46.05 -28.74
N GLY A 414 38.19 -45.64 -27.98
CA GLY A 414 39.35 -44.88 -28.46
C GLY A 414 39.14 -43.39 -28.63
N TRP A 415 37.89 -42.92 -28.65
CA TRP A 415 37.59 -41.47 -28.65
C TRP A 415 37.71 -40.88 -27.26
N SER A 416 38.15 -39.65 -27.16
CA SER A 416 38.18 -38.91 -25.90
C SER A 416 37.78 -37.45 -26.07
N VAL A 417 37.20 -36.90 -25.01
CA VAL A 417 36.89 -35.47 -24.90
C VAL A 417 37.57 -34.93 -23.65
N GLU A 418 38.34 -33.89 -23.82
CA GLU A 418 38.96 -33.13 -22.75
C GLU A 418 38.39 -31.70 -22.71
N LEU A 419 38.05 -31.25 -21.52
CA LEU A 419 37.62 -29.90 -21.25
C LEU A 419 38.70 -29.16 -20.50
N ASP A 420 38.99 -27.90 -20.82
CA ASP A 420 39.98 -27.08 -20.12
C ASP A 420 39.64 -27.01 -18.62
N GLN A 421 38.34 -26.97 -18.30
CA GLN A 421 37.83 -27.20 -16.97
C GLN A 421 36.44 -27.86 -17.03
N ASN A 422 36.16 -28.76 -16.12
CA ASN A 422 34.90 -29.49 -16.07
C ASN A 422 33.97 -29.05 -14.93
N VAL A 423 34.43 -28.17 -14.02
CA VAL A 423 33.66 -27.53 -12.97
C VAL A 423 33.88 -26.04 -13.07
N ILE A 424 32.78 -25.30 -13.23
CA ILE A 424 32.76 -23.88 -13.53
C ILE A 424 31.94 -23.19 -12.45
N ALA A 425 32.53 -22.22 -11.75
CA ALA A 425 31.81 -21.35 -10.84
C ALA A 425 31.36 -20.11 -11.60
N LEU A 426 30.05 -19.91 -11.68
CA LEU A 426 29.45 -18.75 -12.35
C LEU A 426 28.60 -17.95 -11.38
N ASP A 427 28.73 -16.66 -11.45
CA ASP A 427 27.95 -15.72 -10.66
C ASP A 427 26.50 -15.66 -11.14
N SER A 428 25.65 -14.92 -10.42
CA SER A 428 24.24 -14.82 -10.74
C SER A 428 24.01 -14.25 -12.14
N LYS A 429 22.88 -14.56 -12.75
CA LYS A 429 22.47 -14.04 -14.06
C LYS A 429 22.45 -12.50 -14.14
N HIS A 430 22.48 -11.82 -13.00
CA HIS A 430 22.47 -10.37 -12.89
C HIS A 430 23.86 -9.74 -13.05
N THR A 431 24.92 -10.53 -13.13
CA THR A 431 26.30 -10.07 -13.25
C THR A 431 26.91 -10.40 -14.63
N PRO A 432 27.98 -9.70 -15.05
CA PRO A 432 28.74 -10.07 -16.25
C PRO A 432 29.40 -11.44 -16.16
N GLU A 433 29.80 -11.85 -14.94
CA GLU A 433 30.52 -13.10 -14.62
C GLU A 433 29.62 -14.35 -14.67
N ARG A 434 28.37 -14.18 -15.12
CA ARG A 434 27.41 -15.29 -15.31
C ARG A 434 27.79 -16.27 -16.40
N LYS A 435 28.76 -15.95 -17.27
CA LYS A 435 29.15 -16.73 -18.44
C LYS A 435 30.64 -17.04 -18.44
N GLU A 436 30.98 -18.26 -18.83
CA GLU A 436 32.36 -18.66 -19.08
C GLU A 436 32.46 -19.48 -20.35
N THR A 437 33.58 -19.31 -21.08
CA THR A 437 33.89 -20.08 -22.28
C THR A 437 34.96 -21.09 -21.95
N VAL A 438 34.67 -22.39 -22.19
CA VAL A 438 35.52 -23.52 -21.91
C VAL A 438 35.94 -24.18 -23.22
N GLY A 439 37.23 -24.41 -23.39
CA GLY A 439 37.76 -25.16 -24.54
C GLY A 439 37.39 -26.63 -24.46
N VAL A 440 37.10 -27.20 -25.61
CA VAL A 440 36.72 -28.59 -25.81
C VAL A 440 37.68 -29.19 -26.85
N THR A 441 38.44 -30.18 -26.45
CA THR A 441 39.34 -30.92 -27.32
C THR A 441 38.80 -32.33 -27.52
N VAL A 442 38.56 -32.72 -28.77
CA VAL A 442 38.10 -34.06 -29.15
C VAL A 442 39.27 -34.79 -29.82
N SER A 443 39.73 -35.89 -29.27
CA SER A 443 40.78 -36.70 -29.85
C SER A 443 40.21 -37.97 -30.46
N LEU A 444 40.63 -38.25 -31.70
CA LEU A 444 40.20 -39.40 -32.46
C LEU A 444 41.22 -40.54 -32.35
N PRO A 445 40.80 -41.81 -32.32
CA PRO A 445 41.71 -42.93 -32.43
C PRO A 445 42.35 -43.02 -33.83
N THR A 446 43.49 -43.68 -33.92
CA THR A 446 44.27 -43.82 -35.15
C THR A 446 43.57 -44.71 -36.19
N ASP A 447 42.59 -45.49 -35.78
CA ASP A 447 41.79 -46.43 -36.55
C ASP A 447 40.35 -45.92 -36.87
N ALA A 448 40.09 -44.64 -36.61
CA ALA A 448 38.79 -44.03 -36.92
C ALA A 448 38.50 -44.05 -38.45
N LEU A 449 37.31 -44.52 -38.85
CA LEU A 449 36.93 -44.64 -40.22
C LEU A 449 36.33 -43.31 -40.78
N ALA A 450 36.62 -43.00 -42.04
CA ALA A 450 36.16 -41.78 -42.70
C ALA A 450 34.60 -41.72 -42.84
N THR A 451 33.91 -42.82 -42.69
CA THR A 451 32.44 -42.89 -42.69
C THR A 451 31.83 -42.60 -41.32
N GLU A 452 32.63 -42.48 -40.28
CA GLU A 452 32.14 -42.21 -38.94
C GLU A 452 31.80 -40.75 -38.74
N VAL A 453 30.60 -40.53 -38.21
CA VAL A 453 30.15 -39.26 -37.63
C VAL A 453 29.75 -39.55 -36.20
N VAL A 454 30.48 -38.98 -35.27
CA VAL A 454 30.19 -39.13 -33.84
C VAL A 454 29.51 -37.90 -33.31
N ASN A 455 28.32 -38.07 -32.73
CA ASN A 455 27.58 -37.02 -32.06
C ASN A 455 27.85 -37.10 -30.54
N ILE A 456 28.53 -36.09 -30.03
CA ILE A 456 28.94 -35.99 -28.63
C ILE A 456 27.98 -35.04 -27.94
N VAL A 457 27.17 -35.52 -27.00
CA VAL A 457 26.33 -34.68 -26.17
C VAL A 457 27.15 -34.17 -25.00
N LEU A 458 27.20 -32.84 -24.84
CA LEU A 458 27.79 -32.18 -23.69
C LEU A 458 26.64 -31.68 -22.83
N SER A 459 26.55 -32.13 -21.60
CA SER A 459 25.51 -31.73 -20.65
C SER A 459 26.06 -30.86 -19.54
N VAL A 460 25.33 -29.86 -19.12
CA VAL A 460 25.62 -29.01 -17.95
C VAL A 460 24.67 -29.36 -16.82
N ALA A 461 25.22 -29.68 -15.66
CA ALA A 461 24.48 -30.09 -14.45
C ALA A 461 25.04 -29.41 -13.19
N PRO A 462 24.32 -29.43 -12.05
CA PRO A 462 24.90 -29.02 -10.77
C PRO A 462 26.16 -29.78 -10.46
N SER A 463 27.20 -29.13 -9.95
CA SER A 463 28.46 -29.81 -9.56
C SER A 463 28.27 -30.81 -8.43
N SER A 464 27.23 -30.64 -7.61
CA SER A 464 26.79 -31.54 -6.55
C SER A 464 26.15 -32.86 -7.06
N GLY A 465 25.83 -32.90 -8.37
CA GLY A 465 25.10 -33.99 -9.00
C GLY A 465 23.60 -33.67 -9.16
N GLY A 466 22.97 -34.36 -10.08
CA GLY A 466 21.55 -34.14 -10.41
C GLY A 466 21.27 -34.31 -11.88
N GLN A 467 20.06 -33.97 -12.30
CA GLN A 467 19.70 -33.95 -13.72
C GLN A 467 20.37 -32.75 -14.40
N PRO A 468 20.78 -32.91 -15.65
CA PRO A 468 21.27 -31.79 -16.45
C PRO A 468 20.23 -30.66 -16.56
N TYR A 469 20.70 -29.42 -16.54
CA TYR A 469 19.90 -28.27 -16.84
C TYR A 469 19.69 -28.09 -18.34
N ASP A 470 20.76 -28.37 -19.13
CA ASP A 470 20.75 -28.19 -20.58
C ASP A 470 21.81 -29.06 -21.24
N GLU A 471 21.66 -29.30 -22.54
CA GLU A 471 22.51 -30.15 -23.34
C GLU A 471 22.74 -29.59 -24.74
N VAL A 472 23.93 -29.82 -25.28
CA VAL A 472 24.28 -29.44 -26.65
C VAL A 472 25.01 -30.58 -27.35
N THR A 473 24.78 -30.76 -28.65
CA THR A 473 25.38 -31.82 -29.45
C THR A 473 26.47 -31.26 -30.35
N LEU A 474 27.69 -31.77 -30.18
CA LEU A 474 28.83 -31.56 -31.06
C LEU A 474 28.92 -32.69 -32.05
N SER A 475 28.88 -32.43 -33.37
CA SER A 475 29.05 -33.41 -34.42
C SER A 475 30.51 -33.40 -34.90
N VAL A 476 31.15 -34.56 -34.92
CA VAL A 476 32.55 -34.72 -35.36
C VAL A 476 32.61 -35.69 -36.50
N SER A 477 33.20 -35.31 -37.64
CA SER A 477 33.41 -36.15 -38.78
C SER A 477 34.92 -36.43 -39.03
N VAL A 478 35.23 -37.64 -39.38
CA VAL A 478 36.58 -38.08 -39.64
C VAL A 478 37.01 -37.74 -41.06
N ALA A 479 38.23 -37.28 -41.24
CA ALA A 479 38.80 -37.03 -42.57
C ALA A 479 39.10 -38.34 -43.29
N ALA A 480 38.90 -38.33 -44.61
CA ALA A 480 39.34 -39.46 -45.43
C ALA A 480 40.86 -39.37 -45.64
N VAL A 481 41.52 -40.43 -45.27
CA VAL A 481 42.97 -40.63 -45.50
C VAL A 481 43.13 -41.77 -46.44
N HIS A 482 43.72 -41.51 -47.59
CA HIS A 482 43.97 -42.48 -48.65
C HIS A 482 45.42 -42.91 -48.62
N GLU A 483 45.72 -44.06 -48.09
CA GLU A 483 47.08 -44.64 -47.96
C GLU A 483 47.01 -46.13 -48.26
N PHE A 484 48.05 -46.62 -48.87
CA PHE A 484 48.17 -48.06 -49.11
C PHE A 484 49.59 -48.54 -49.05
N GLU A 485 49.76 -49.79 -48.75
CA GLU A 485 51.01 -50.49 -48.86
C GLU A 485 50.89 -51.63 -49.86
N ALA A 486 51.87 -51.74 -50.74
CA ALA A 486 51.94 -52.87 -51.70
C ALA A 486 53.10 -53.72 -51.37
N ILE A 487 52.87 -54.93 -50.99
CA ILE A 487 53.88 -55.88 -50.54
C ILE A 487 54.00 -56.99 -51.59
N SER A 488 55.21 -57.24 -52.08
CA SER A 488 55.52 -58.40 -52.92
C SER A 488 56.42 -59.38 -52.20
N THR A 489 55.95 -60.60 -52.11
CA THR A 489 56.67 -61.67 -51.46
C THR A 489 57.65 -62.45 -52.37
N ALA A 490 57.55 -62.15 -53.71
CA ALA A 490 58.45 -62.76 -54.70
C ALA A 490 58.84 -61.74 -55.78
N MET A 491 60.06 -61.18 -55.66
CA MET A 491 60.58 -60.20 -56.63
C MET A 491 61.21 -60.83 -57.86
N THR A 492 61.59 -62.15 -57.78
CA THR A 492 62.15 -62.91 -58.92
C THR A 492 61.53 -64.28 -58.96
N GLN A 493 61.16 -64.74 -60.11
CA GLN A 493 60.64 -66.07 -60.34
C GLN A 493 61.29 -66.69 -61.59
N THR A 494 61.42 -68.00 -61.61
CA THR A 494 61.89 -68.76 -62.77
C THR A 494 60.76 -69.60 -63.38
N GLY A 495 60.52 -69.48 -64.66
CA GLY A 495 59.53 -70.22 -65.35
C GLY A 495 60.05 -70.95 -66.61
N LYS A 496 59.32 -71.99 -67.03
CA LYS A 496 59.61 -72.68 -68.31
C LYS A 496 58.83 -71.99 -69.40
N GLN A 497 59.30 -72.02 -70.62
CA GLN A 497 58.63 -71.51 -71.81
C GLN A 497 57.16 -72.03 -71.88
N ASN A 498 56.26 -71.20 -72.21
CA ASN A 498 54.81 -71.46 -72.33
C ASN A 498 54.14 -71.81 -70.94
N ASN A 499 54.80 -71.52 -69.85
CA ASN A 499 54.18 -71.69 -68.54
C ASN A 499 53.96 -70.34 -67.90
N GLU A 500 52.97 -70.33 -67.07
CA GLU A 500 52.59 -69.17 -66.29
C GLU A 500 53.54 -69.09 -65.04
N VAL A 501 53.92 -67.87 -64.75
CA VAL A 501 54.73 -67.59 -63.56
C VAL A 501 54.00 -66.56 -62.73
N LYS A 502 53.71 -66.87 -61.47
CA LYS A 502 52.93 -66.01 -60.55
C LYS A 502 53.84 -65.22 -59.64
N PHE A 503 53.58 -63.92 -59.57
CA PHE A 503 54.20 -63.02 -58.61
C PHE A 503 53.14 -62.56 -57.62
N PRO A 504 53.07 -63.21 -56.46
CA PRO A 504 52.10 -62.81 -55.46
C PRO A 504 52.48 -61.47 -54.90
N PHE A 505 51.51 -60.61 -54.78
CA PHE A 505 51.59 -59.32 -54.09
C PHE A 505 50.29 -59.10 -53.35
N GLU A 506 50.36 -58.32 -52.30
CA GLU A 506 49.25 -57.92 -51.45
C GLU A 506 49.15 -56.44 -51.52
N ILE A 507 47.93 -55.92 -51.59
CA ILE A 507 47.60 -54.50 -51.46
C ILE A 507 46.84 -54.39 -50.17
N ASP A 508 47.46 -53.70 -49.23
CA ASP A 508 46.84 -53.38 -47.95
C ASP A 508 46.43 -51.91 -47.99
N ASN A 509 45.13 -51.68 -47.79
CA ASN A 509 44.63 -50.33 -47.62
C ASN A 509 44.93 -49.90 -46.20
N THR A 510 45.96 -49.07 -46.03
CA THR A 510 46.37 -48.55 -44.75
C THR A 510 45.63 -47.24 -44.43
N GLY A 511 44.78 -46.74 -45.33
CA GLY A 511 43.88 -45.62 -45.14
C GLY A 511 42.66 -45.98 -44.28
N ASN A 512 41.80 -45.00 -44.05
CA ASN A 512 40.60 -45.15 -43.23
C ASN A 512 39.27 -45.07 -44.03
N VAL A 513 39.37 -45.21 -45.33
CA VAL A 513 38.24 -45.25 -46.25
C VAL A 513 38.43 -46.37 -47.25
N GLU A 514 37.34 -47.01 -47.67
CA GLU A 514 37.35 -47.94 -48.78
C GLU A 514 37.97 -47.26 -49.99
N ASP A 515 38.93 -47.91 -50.65
CA ASP A 515 39.61 -47.33 -51.80
C ASP A 515 39.69 -48.33 -52.92
N SER A 516 39.72 -47.81 -54.17
CA SER A 516 39.85 -48.62 -55.37
C SER A 516 41.22 -48.38 -56.00
N PHE A 517 41.98 -49.49 -56.05
CA PHE A 517 43.34 -49.44 -56.58
C PHE A 517 43.37 -49.97 -58.00
N ARG A 518 43.86 -49.13 -58.93
CA ARG A 518 44.04 -49.52 -60.31
C ARG A 518 45.47 -50.01 -60.53
N LEU A 519 45.57 -51.27 -60.98
CA LEU A 519 46.81 -51.92 -61.24
C LEU A 519 47.26 -51.76 -62.69
N SER A 520 48.50 -51.42 -62.89
CA SER A 520 49.07 -51.35 -64.24
C SER A 520 50.54 -51.77 -64.26
N VAL A 521 50.94 -52.36 -65.33
CA VAL A 521 52.36 -52.61 -65.56
C VAL A 521 52.99 -51.40 -66.25
N ILE A 522 53.85 -50.68 -65.53
CA ILE A 522 54.41 -49.38 -65.98
C ILE A 522 55.56 -49.57 -66.95
N SER A 523 56.39 -50.57 -66.77
CA SER A 523 57.56 -50.79 -67.58
C SER A 523 57.77 -52.32 -67.78
N GLN A 524 58.02 -52.69 -69.03
CA GLN A 524 58.31 -54.02 -69.41
C GLN A 524 59.65 -54.04 -70.19
N THR A 525 60.65 -54.56 -69.62
CA THR A 525 61.94 -54.78 -70.29
C THR A 525 62.16 -56.26 -70.66
N ALA A 526 61.11 -57.04 -70.59
CA ALA A 526 61.12 -58.43 -70.93
C ALA A 526 61.29 -58.69 -72.45
N SER A 527 61.88 -59.85 -72.80
CA SER A 527 61.93 -60.26 -74.21
C SER A 527 60.55 -60.40 -74.86
N PRO A 528 60.45 -60.19 -76.16
CA PRO A 528 59.18 -60.33 -76.83
C PRO A 528 58.46 -61.62 -76.55
N GLY A 529 57.14 -61.60 -76.28
CA GLY A 529 56.29 -62.76 -76.02
C GLY A 529 55.81 -62.96 -74.62
N TRP A 530 56.12 -62.00 -73.66
CA TRP A 530 55.50 -62.00 -72.37
C TRP A 530 54.22 -61.17 -72.36
N SER A 531 53.21 -61.75 -71.75
CA SER A 531 51.94 -61.00 -71.42
C SER A 531 51.70 -61.06 -69.93
N PHE A 532 51.13 -59.94 -69.42
CA PHE A 532 50.88 -59.76 -67.98
C PHE A 532 49.39 -59.49 -67.77
N TYR A 533 48.86 -60.06 -66.74
CA TYR A 533 47.55 -59.81 -66.23
C TYR A 533 47.51 -59.94 -64.71
N PHE A 534 46.58 -59.34 -64.04
CA PHE A 534 46.31 -59.44 -62.60
C PHE A 534 45.15 -60.38 -62.42
N GLU A 535 45.23 -61.26 -61.44
CA GLU A 535 44.19 -62.23 -61.07
C GLU A 535 44.08 -62.25 -59.50
N ASP A 536 42.87 -62.50 -58.99
CA ASP A 536 42.65 -62.81 -57.60
C ASP A 536 43.01 -64.25 -57.24
N GLU A 537 42.88 -64.59 -55.96
CA GLU A 537 43.16 -66.00 -55.51
C GLU A 537 42.22 -67.03 -56.15
N ALA A 538 41.02 -66.64 -56.60
CA ALA A 538 40.04 -67.44 -57.27
C ALA A 538 40.29 -67.55 -58.81
N GLY A 539 41.33 -66.87 -59.34
CA GLY A 539 41.70 -66.86 -60.76
C GLY A 539 40.88 -65.90 -61.62
N ASN A 540 40.12 -64.94 -61.04
CA ASN A 540 39.40 -63.92 -61.80
C ASN A 540 40.37 -62.79 -62.17
N ARG A 541 40.35 -62.38 -63.44
CA ARG A 541 41.15 -61.27 -63.96
C ARG A 541 40.55 -59.93 -63.61
N PHE A 542 41.35 -59.00 -63.17
CA PHE A 542 40.92 -57.66 -62.81
C PHE A 542 42.00 -56.61 -63.16
N THR A 543 41.65 -55.38 -63.20
CA THR A 543 42.54 -54.20 -63.34
C THR A 543 42.30 -53.17 -62.25
N GLU A 544 41.25 -53.35 -61.46
CA GLU A 544 40.88 -52.49 -60.34
C GLU A 544 40.33 -53.39 -59.22
N VAL A 545 40.72 -53.13 -58.03
CA VAL A 545 40.31 -53.84 -56.82
C VAL A 545 39.88 -52.82 -55.76
N ALA A 546 38.72 -53.03 -55.18
CA ALA A 546 38.30 -52.30 -53.99
C ALA A 546 38.84 -53.04 -52.76
N VAL A 547 39.41 -52.29 -51.87
CA VAL A 547 39.94 -52.80 -50.59
C VAL A 547 39.33 -51.98 -49.49
N ASP A 548 38.66 -52.64 -48.56
CA ASP A 548 38.02 -51.99 -47.43
C ASP A 548 39.05 -51.19 -46.60
N ALA A 549 38.57 -50.23 -45.85
CA ALA A 549 39.37 -49.47 -44.89
C ALA A 549 39.94 -50.39 -43.83
N ARG A 550 41.09 -50.02 -43.30
CA ARG A 550 41.81 -50.66 -42.21
C ARG A 550 40.93 -50.94 -40.99
#